data_ad7b9d0cf8714375cbca2c3828b9341d
#
_entry.id   ad7b9d0cf8714375cbca2c3828b9341d
#
_cell.length_a   1.000
_cell.length_b   1.000
_cell.length_c   1.000
_cell.angle_alpha   90.00
_cell.angle_beta   90.00
_cell.angle_gamma   90.00
#
_symmetry.space_group_name_H-M   'P 1'
#
loop_
_entity.id
_entity.type
_entity.pdbx_description
1 polymer ?
#
loop_
_entity_poly.entity_id
_entity_poly.type
_entity_poly.pdbx_seq_one_letter_code
_entity_poly.pdbx_strand_id
1 'polypeptide(L)'
;MKINTANVTYSSIVKIGEDVLNLEKESGLKYLKLHRGVMDVTNIDIESVNLEMNLNDPKLQQYSGNDGYPELINKVKSNFNLEDHRVIITPGGMAALDLVINSLSEEKVYIPHFHWGSWNKILKTHGKNLSTFNDFELEKFNQKDGIVMLCYPSNPTGYTPELKTIKSFLAWSKENDVTVILDLPYYYLFNNTNDGLTDSFHDNVIVLSSFSKSVGLSGYRVGYLATKNEELYQTLKIRALYKWNSTSVLPQYIISKLLDNNKIVKEYKDETIENITKNINYLVEHDLLFDEYTGRPVGPFAVINLGYEYLLKWRISSVPLNNFAIIKKRIHDNCSRISVAVKHELFKEYFDNMLSNEKTTIK
;
A
#
# COMPACT_ATOMS: atom_id res chain seq x y z
N MET A 1 -18.79 5.27 31.98
CA MET A 1 -18.49 5.75 30.63
C MET A 1 -18.86 4.68 29.61
N LYS A 2 -19.61 5.02 28.55
CA LYS A 2 -19.92 4.10 27.45
C LYS A 2 -18.89 4.34 26.33
N ILE A 3 -18.20 3.29 25.90
CA ILE A 3 -17.15 3.37 24.86
C ILE A 3 -17.70 2.76 23.59
N ASN A 4 -17.59 3.50 22.48
CA ASN A 4 -17.83 2.95 21.14
C ASN A 4 -16.57 2.24 20.66
N THR A 5 -16.54 0.91 20.72
CA THR A 5 -15.40 0.10 20.27
C THR A 5 -15.38 -0.09 18.75
N ALA A 6 -16.47 0.27 18.05
CA ALA A 6 -16.67 0.00 16.61
C ALA A 6 -16.41 -1.47 16.22
N ASN A 7 -16.37 -2.39 17.19
CA ASN A 7 -16.03 -3.81 17.01
C ASN A 7 -14.71 -4.06 16.22
N VAL A 8 -13.76 -3.14 16.35
CA VAL A 8 -12.46 -3.23 15.66
C VAL A 8 -11.47 -3.97 16.56
N THR A 9 -10.79 -4.96 15.99
CA THR A 9 -9.75 -5.73 16.67
C THR A 9 -8.36 -5.18 16.34
N TYR A 10 -7.39 -5.47 17.21
CA TYR A 10 -5.99 -5.12 16.98
C TYR A 10 -5.43 -5.76 15.68
N SER A 11 -4.47 -5.11 15.06
CA SER A 11 -3.90 -5.60 13.80
C SER A 11 -3.14 -6.91 14.00
N SER A 12 -3.49 -7.95 13.23
CA SER A 12 -2.76 -9.23 13.25
C SER A 12 -1.30 -9.09 12.83
N ILE A 13 -1.00 -8.18 11.89
CA ILE A 13 0.38 -7.92 11.45
C ILE A 13 1.22 -7.32 12.58
N VAL A 14 0.65 -6.40 13.36
CA VAL A 14 1.33 -5.79 14.51
C VAL A 14 1.57 -6.84 15.58
N LYS A 15 0.58 -7.68 15.89
CA LYS A 15 0.71 -8.78 16.84
C LYS A 15 1.81 -9.76 16.43
N ILE A 16 1.84 -10.20 15.18
CA ILE A 16 2.91 -11.05 14.65
C ILE A 16 4.29 -10.37 14.86
N GLY A 17 4.38 -9.07 14.63
CA GLY A 17 5.61 -8.32 14.87
C GLY A 17 6.07 -8.35 16.33
N GLU A 18 5.15 -8.19 17.28
CA GLU A 18 5.41 -8.29 18.72
C GLU A 18 5.84 -9.71 19.11
N ASP A 19 5.14 -10.74 18.61
CA ASP A 19 5.47 -12.15 18.87
C ASP A 19 6.87 -12.50 18.36
N VAL A 20 7.23 -12.07 17.15
CA VAL A 20 8.57 -12.29 16.57
C VAL A 20 9.66 -11.59 17.38
N LEU A 21 9.42 -10.35 17.86
CA LEU A 21 10.38 -9.65 18.72
C LEU A 21 10.59 -10.37 20.06
N ASN A 22 9.55 -10.98 20.63
CA ASN A 22 9.66 -11.79 21.84
C ASN A 22 10.45 -13.06 21.57
N LEU A 23 10.19 -13.77 20.47
CA LEU A 23 10.97 -14.96 20.06
C LEU A 23 12.45 -14.62 19.86
N GLU A 24 12.79 -13.48 19.26
CA GLU A 24 14.18 -13.01 19.12
C GLU A 24 14.84 -12.76 20.48
N LYS A 25 14.12 -12.19 21.45
CA LYS A 25 14.64 -11.93 22.80
C LYS A 25 14.86 -13.23 23.58
N GLU A 26 13.93 -14.18 23.49
CA GLU A 26 13.98 -15.44 24.22
C GLU A 26 15.04 -16.40 23.66
N SER A 27 15.17 -16.48 22.34
CA SER A 27 16.09 -17.42 21.67
C SER A 27 17.48 -16.84 21.41
N GLY A 28 17.64 -15.52 21.41
CA GLY A 28 18.85 -14.82 20.93
C GLY A 28 19.07 -14.91 19.42
N LEU A 29 18.16 -15.53 18.67
CA LEU A 29 18.26 -15.75 17.23
C LEU A 29 17.53 -14.66 16.45
N LYS A 30 18.05 -14.29 15.28
CA LYS A 30 17.39 -13.33 14.37
C LYS A 30 16.40 -14.02 13.46
N TYR A 31 15.32 -13.30 13.13
CA TYR A 31 14.27 -13.71 12.22
C TYR A 31 14.29 -12.84 10.97
N LEU A 32 14.06 -13.45 9.82
CA LEU A 32 13.74 -12.72 8.57
C LEU A 32 12.30 -12.19 8.65
N LYS A 33 12.14 -10.86 8.71
CA LYS A 33 10.87 -10.20 9.06
C LYS A 33 10.03 -9.87 7.82
N LEU A 34 9.50 -10.91 7.15
CA LEU A 34 8.68 -10.76 5.94
C LEU A 34 7.19 -10.46 6.22
N HIS A 35 6.76 -10.47 7.49
CA HIS A 35 5.41 -10.04 7.87
C HIS A 35 5.20 -8.53 7.71
N ARG A 36 6.26 -7.73 7.66
CA ARG A 36 6.21 -6.27 7.62
C ARG A 36 5.81 -5.77 6.23
N GLY A 37 5.12 -4.64 6.20
CA GLY A 37 4.75 -3.95 4.95
C GLY A 37 5.65 -2.74 4.67
N VAL A 38 6.94 -2.83 4.96
CA VAL A 38 7.93 -1.77 4.72
C VAL A 38 8.88 -2.16 3.58
N MET A 39 9.46 -1.16 2.93
CA MET A 39 10.54 -1.36 1.97
C MET A 39 11.84 -1.45 2.77
N ASP A 40 12.37 -2.66 2.93
CA ASP A 40 13.54 -2.97 3.79
C ASP A 40 14.75 -3.40 2.95
N VAL A 41 14.87 -2.83 1.76
CA VAL A 41 16.01 -3.05 0.85
C VAL A 41 17.10 -2.04 1.12
N THR A 42 16.78 -0.76 1.01
CA THR A 42 17.70 0.36 1.16
C THR A 42 16.99 1.55 1.76
N ASN A 43 17.72 2.45 2.36
CA ASN A 43 17.20 3.73 2.84
C ASN A 43 17.48 4.81 1.80
N ILE A 44 16.51 5.72 1.65
CA ILE A 44 16.74 6.91 0.83
C ILE A 44 17.70 7.86 1.56
N ASP A 45 18.70 8.36 0.86
CA ASP A 45 19.69 9.28 1.43
C ASP A 45 19.13 10.71 1.47
N ILE A 46 18.53 11.06 2.59
CA ILE A 46 17.97 12.41 2.83
C ILE A 46 19.08 13.44 3.10
N GLU A 47 20.23 13.02 3.65
CA GLU A 47 21.34 13.93 3.97
C GLU A 47 21.98 14.51 2.70
N SER A 48 22.00 13.73 1.61
CA SER A 48 22.46 14.18 0.30
C SER A 48 21.46 15.10 -0.43
N VAL A 49 20.22 15.25 0.08
CA VAL A 49 19.28 16.24 -0.45
C VAL A 49 19.66 17.61 0.09
N ASN A 50 20.00 18.54 -0.81
CA ASN A 50 20.22 19.92 -0.42
C ASN A 50 18.88 20.55 0.05
N LEU A 51 18.63 20.46 1.35
CA LEU A 51 17.37 20.95 1.92
C LEU A 51 17.35 22.47 2.02
N GLU A 52 18.52 23.17 2.00
CA GLU A 52 18.60 24.63 2.24
C GLU A 52 17.70 25.07 3.41
N MET A 53 17.65 24.23 4.44
CA MET A 53 16.62 24.31 5.47
C MET A 53 17.07 25.21 6.62
N ASN A 54 16.36 26.32 6.80
CA ASN A 54 16.41 27.10 8.03
C ASN A 54 15.23 26.71 8.91
N LEU A 55 15.46 26.01 10.00
CA LEU A 55 14.40 25.61 10.96
C LEU A 55 13.68 26.81 11.59
N ASN A 56 14.24 28.01 11.52
CA ASN A 56 13.63 29.27 11.95
C ASN A 56 12.80 29.93 10.83
N ASP A 57 12.68 29.31 9.65
CA ASP A 57 11.82 29.84 8.59
C ASP A 57 10.36 29.88 9.09
N PRO A 58 9.71 31.06 9.08
CA PRO A 58 8.32 31.17 9.48
C PRO A 58 7.37 30.21 8.76
N LYS A 59 7.68 29.83 7.51
CA LYS A 59 6.89 28.85 6.75
C LYS A 59 6.85 27.48 7.40
N LEU A 60 7.90 27.08 8.13
CA LEU A 60 7.98 25.81 8.84
C LEU A 60 7.30 25.86 10.22
N GLN A 61 7.07 27.05 10.76
CA GLN A 61 6.49 27.28 12.08
C GLN A 61 5.00 27.64 12.03
N GLN A 62 4.44 27.86 10.86
CA GLN A 62 3.03 28.19 10.65
C GLN A 62 2.26 27.00 10.08
N TYR A 63 0.94 27.02 10.24
CA TYR A 63 0.07 26.05 9.58
C TYR A 63 0.16 26.21 8.06
N SER A 64 0.22 25.08 7.34
CA SER A 64 -0.06 25.07 5.89
C SER A 64 -1.56 25.24 5.63
N GLY A 65 -1.94 25.34 4.37
CA GLY A 65 -3.36 25.19 3.96
C GLY A 65 -3.95 23.85 4.43
N ASN A 66 -5.27 23.78 4.54
CA ASN A 66 -5.96 22.53 4.93
C ASN A 66 -5.80 21.42 3.89
N ASP A 67 -5.47 21.79 2.66
CA ASP A 67 -5.11 20.88 1.56
C ASP A 67 -3.62 20.54 1.51
N GLY A 68 -2.78 21.22 2.33
CA GLY A 68 -1.37 20.89 2.48
C GLY A 68 -0.42 22.03 2.09
N TYR A 69 0.86 21.70 2.01
CA TYR A 69 1.92 22.62 1.62
C TYR A 69 1.90 22.83 0.10
N PRO A 70 1.71 24.09 -0.39
CA PRO A 70 1.47 24.34 -1.83
C PRO A 70 2.56 23.80 -2.75
N GLU A 71 3.83 23.89 -2.33
CA GLU A 71 4.96 23.37 -3.11
C GLU A 71 4.87 21.85 -3.29
N LEU A 72 4.52 21.10 -2.23
CA LEU A 72 4.34 19.67 -2.34
C LEU A 72 3.13 19.31 -3.19
N ILE A 73 2.01 20.04 -3.07
CA ILE A 73 0.83 19.84 -3.92
C ILE A 73 1.22 19.96 -5.40
N ASN A 74 1.95 21.01 -5.77
CA ASN A 74 2.41 21.20 -7.14
C ASN A 74 3.34 20.09 -7.61
N LYS A 75 4.26 19.62 -6.74
CA LYS A 75 5.13 18.48 -7.04
C LYS A 75 4.37 17.16 -7.21
N VAL A 76 3.36 16.91 -6.40
CA VAL A 76 2.47 15.75 -6.57
C VAL A 76 1.80 15.81 -7.93
N LYS A 77 1.24 16.95 -8.31
CA LYS A 77 0.59 17.11 -9.61
C LYS A 77 1.54 16.83 -10.76
N SER A 78 2.71 17.48 -10.80
CA SER A 78 3.66 17.36 -11.91
C SER A 78 4.37 16.00 -11.96
N ASN A 79 4.72 15.40 -10.81
CA ASN A 79 5.45 14.13 -10.81
C ASN A 79 4.56 12.91 -11.06
N PHE A 80 3.24 13.04 -10.88
CA PHE A 80 2.31 11.93 -10.99
C PHE A 80 1.21 12.14 -12.04
N ASN A 81 1.40 13.10 -12.95
CA ASN A 81 0.46 13.45 -14.03
C ASN A 81 -0.98 13.70 -13.52
N LEU A 82 -1.09 14.55 -12.48
CA LEU A 82 -2.34 14.89 -11.81
C LEU A 82 -2.66 16.39 -11.95
N GLU A 83 -2.20 17.05 -13.01
CA GLU A 83 -2.34 18.50 -13.23
C GLU A 83 -3.80 18.95 -13.15
N ASP A 84 -4.72 18.15 -13.73
CA ASP A 84 -6.16 18.42 -13.75
C ASP A 84 -6.89 18.03 -12.47
N HIS A 85 -6.15 17.46 -11.48
CA HIS A 85 -6.76 17.01 -10.23
C HIS A 85 -6.63 18.04 -9.11
N ARG A 86 -7.58 17.99 -8.20
CA ARG A 86 -7.46 18.58 -6.87
C ARG A 86 -6.73 17.61 -5.95
N VAL A 87 -5.76 18.10 -5.19
CA VAL A 87 -4.91 17.29 -4.32
C VAL A 87 -5.03 17.77 -2.88
N ILE A 88 -5.13 16.83 -1.93
CA ILE A 88 -5.04 17.09 -0.49
C ILE A 88 -3.92 16.24 0.08
N ILE A 89 -2.97 16.87 0.74
CA ILE A 89 -1.90 16.19 1.50
C ILE A 89 -2.46 15.73 2.86
N THR A 90 -2.15 14.51 3.22
CA THR A 90 -2.72 13.86 4.40
C THR A 90 -1.64 13.29 5.33
N PRO A 91 -1.94 13.05 6.62
CA PRO A 91 -1.02 12.36 7.54
C PRO A 91 -0.81 10.88 7.20
N GLY A 92 -0.38 10.59 5.97
CA GLY A 92 -0.21 9.26 5.38
C GLY A 92 -1.47 8.71 4.73
N GLY A 93 -1.33 7.61 3.98
CA GLY A 93 -2.43 7.00 3.20
C GLY A 93 -3.62 6.51 4.04
N MET A 94 -3.41 6.11 5.30
CA MET A 94 -4.52 5.73 6.20
C MET A 94 -5.46 6.90 6.50
N ALA A 95 -4.92 8.10 6.71
CA ALA A 95 -5.71 9.29 6.94
C ALA A 95 -6.48 9.70 5.67
N ALA A 96 -5.85 9.55 4.49
CA ALA A 96 -6.52 9.76 3.21
C ALA A 96 -7.73 8.83 3.05
N LEU A 97 -7.53 7.53 3.28
CA LEU A 97 -8.58 6.52 3.19
C LEU A 97 -9.74 6.81 4.16
N ASP A 98 -9.43 7.04 5.44
CA ASP A 98 -10.43 7.34 6.47
C ASP A 98 -11.24 8.60 6.13
N LEU A 99 -10.57 9.64 5.64
CA LEU A 99 -11.22 10.88 5.22
C LEU A 99 -12.20 10.64 4.07
N VAL A 100 -11.77 9.92 3.03
CA VAL A 100 -12.60 9.61 1.84
C VAL A 100 -13.80 8.77 2.23
N ILE A 101 -13.59 7.65 2.92
CA ILE A 101 -14.68 6.73 3.30
C ILE A 101 -15.72 7.42 4.19
N ASN A 102 -15.28 8.30 5.09
CA ASN A 102 -16.18 9.08 5.94
C ASN A 102 -16.94 10.18 5.16
N SER A 103 -16.52 10.50 3.94
CA SER A 103 -17.10 11.59 3.15
C SER A 103 -18.07 11.11 2.08
N LEU A 104 -18.03 9.83 1.72
CA LEU A 104 -18.92 9.22 0.76
C LEU A 104 -20.17 8.68 1.44
N SER A 105 -21.34 8.97 0.85
CA SER A 105 -22.65 8.54 1.38
C SER A 105 -22.97 7.09 1.07
N GLU A 106 -22.43 6.52 0.01
CA GLU A 106 -22.68 5.15 -0.40
C GLU A 106 -22.29 4.16 0.70
N GLU A 107 -23.27 3.34 1.08
CA GLU A 107 -23.07 2.34 2.15
C GLU A 107 -22.38 1.09 1.64
N LYS A 108 -22.63 0.70 0.38
CA LYS A 108 -22.14 -0.55 -0.21
C LYS A 108 -20.75 -0.35 -0.78
N VAL A 109 -19.82 -1.21 -0.37
CA VAL A 109 -18.43 -1.16 -0.81
C VAL A 109 -17.97 -2.54 -1.26
N TYR A 110 -17.41 -2.60 -2.47
CA TYR A 110 -16.82 -3.78 -3.05
C TYR A 110 -15.29 -3.71 -2.91
N ILE A 111 -14.70 -4.74 -2.33
CA ILE A 111 -13.26 -4.88 -2.14
C ILE A 111 -12.78 -6.23 -2.69
N PRO A 112 -11.52 -6.35 -3.13
CA PRO A 112 -10.96 -7.63 -3.52
C PRO A 112 -11.12 -8.70 -2.44
N HIS A 113 -11.25 -9.96 -2.85
CA HIS A 113 -11.31 -11.08 -1.91
C HIS A 113 -10.11 -11.07 -0.96
N PHE A 114 -8.91 -10.89 -1.49
CA PHE A 114 -7.72 -10.61 -0.71
C PHE A 114 -7.44 -9.11 -0.72
N HIS A 115 -7.47 -8.51 0.45
CA HIS A 115 -7.31 -7.07 0.60
C HIS A 115 -6.51 -6.71 1.86
N TRP A 116 -5.94 -5.53 1.88
CA TRP A 116 -5.29 -5.04 3.08
C TRP A 116 -6.26 -4.97 4.27
N GLY A 117 -5.95 -5.69 5.35
CA GLY A 117 -6.87 -5.87 6.48
C GLY A 117 -7.34 -4.58 7.17
N SER A 118 -6.63 -3.46 6.99
CA SER A 118 -7.08 -2.17 7.51
C SER A 118 -8.29 -1.61 6.75
N TRP A 119 -8.47 -1.95 5.47
CA TRP A 119 -9.66 -1.54 4.72
C TRP A 119 -10.94 -2.03 5.39
N ASN A 120 -11.02 -3.33 5.66
CA ASN A 120 -12.17 -3.94 6.33
C ASN A 120 -12.47 -3.25 7.69
N LYS A 121 -11.41 -2.92 8.44
CA LYS A 121 -11.58 -2.28 9.76
C LYS A 121 -12.07 -0.84 9.64
N ILE A 122 -11.47 -0.03 8.76
CA ILE A 122 -11.90 1.36 8.52
C ILE A 122 -13.34 1.40 7.99
N LEU A 123 -13.65 0.56 6.98
CA LEU A 123 -14.99 0.48 6.41
C LEU A 123 -16.05 0.13 7.45
N LYS A 124 -15.78 -0.84 8.32
CA LYS A 124 -16.68 -1.21 9.43
C LYS A 124 -16.85 -0.08 10.46
N THR A 125 -15.79 0.66 10.74
CA THR A 125 -15.86 1.82 11.65
C THR A 125 -16.83 2.89 11.13
N HIS A 126 -16.93 3.03 9.80
CA HIS A 126 -17.86 3.94 9.14
C HIS A 126 -19.21 3.31 8.73
N GLY A 127 -19.51 2.10 9.23
CA GLY A 127 -20.80 1.45 8.99
C GLY A 127 -21.03 0.98 7.57
N LYS A 128 -19.97 0.81 6.76
CA LYS A 128 -20.09 0.39 5.36
C LYS A 128 -20.41 -1.09 5.23
N ASN A 129 -21.28 -1.44 4.27
CA ASN A 129 -21.67 -2.80 3.92
C ASN A 129 -20.68 -3.39 2.91
N LEU A 130 -19.95 -4.43 3.28
CA LEU A 130 -18.86 -4.99 2.50
C LEU A 130 -19.30 -6.18 1.64
N SER A 131 -18.92 -6.15 0.38
CA SER A 131 -18.96 -7.29 -0.54
C SER A 131 -17.58 -7.51 -1.14
N THR A 132 -17.24 -8.76 -1.48
CA THR A 132 -15.96 -9.09 -2.07
C THR A 132 -16.09 -9.56 -3.51
N PHE A 133 -15.07 -9.30 -4.32
CA PHE A 133 -14.96 -9.79 -5.69
C PHE A 133 -13.55 -10.35 -5.96
N ASN A 134 -13.38 -11.07 -7.07
CA ASN A 134 -12.09 -11.59 -7.49
C ASN A 134 -11.38 -10.54 -8.37
N ASP A 135 -10.32 -9.91 -7.87
CA ASP A 135 -9.55 -8.89 -8.60
C ASP A 135 -8.58 -9.50 -9.64
N PHE A 136 -8.34 -10.81 -9.61
CA PHE A 136 -7.67 -11.52 -10.71
C PHE A 136 -8.53 -11.59 -11.99
N GLU A 137 -9.83 -11.31 -11.87
CA GLU A 137 -10.82 -11.32 -12.95
C GLU A 137 -11.61 -10.00 -12.97
N LEU A 138 -10.90 -8.88 -12.87
CA LEU A 138 -11.50 -7.53 -12.78
C LEU A 138 -12.48 -7.24 -13.93
N GLU A 139 -12.23 -7.79 -15.12
CA GLU A 139 -13.09 -7.66 -16.29
C GLU A 139 -14.47 -8.31 -16.13
N LYS A 140 -14.64 -9.20 -15.16
CA LYS A 140 -15.94 -9.82 -14.84
C LYS A 140 -16.76 -9.02 -13.84
N PHE A 141 -16.21 -7.96 -13.26
CA PHE A 141 -16.94 -7.11 -12.31
C PHE A 141 -18.04 -6.32 -13.03
N ASN A 142 -19.28 -6.38 -12.52
CA ASN A 142 -20.46 -5.81 -13.19
C ASN A 142 -21.48 -5.13 -12.23
N GLN A 143 -21.08 -4.88 -10.99
CA GLN A 143 -21.97 -4.23 -10.02
C GLN A 143 -22.01 -2.72 -10.29
N LYS A 144 -23.21 -2.16 -10.44
CA LYS A 144 -23.46 -0.75 -10.86
C LYS A 144 -23.85 0.16 -9.70
N ASP A 145 -23.69 -0.28 -8.47
CA ASP A 145 -24.04 0.46 -7.27
C ASP A 145 -22.88 0.45 -6.26
N GLY A 146 -22.68 1.54 -5.54
CA GLY A 146 -21.72 1.64 -4.46
C GLY A 146 -20.29 2.00 -4.92
N ILE A 147 -19.33 1.71 -4.05
CA ILE A 147 -17.92 2.04 -4.19
C ILE A 147 -17.12 0.79 -4.50
N VAL A 148 -16.20 0.85 -5.46
CA VAL A 148 -15.20 -0.18 -5.72
C VAL A 148 -13.84 0.29 -5.25
N MET A 149 -13.16 -0.49 -4.40
CA MET A 149 -11.80 -0.18 -3.96
C MET A 149 -10.80 -1.15 -4.59
N LEU A 150 -9.74 -0.60 -5.16
CA LEU A 150 -8.65 -1.33 -5.81
C LEU A 150 -7.30 -0.87 -5.26
N CYS A 151 -6.35 -1.79 -5.10
CA CYS A 151 -4.96 -1.48 -4.73
C CYS A 151 -4.00 -2.11 -5.74
N TYR A 152 -3.15 -1.31 -6.37
CA TYR A 152 -2.19 -1.82 -7.34
C TYR A 152 -0.79 -1.23 -7.14
N PRO A 153 0.25 -2.09 -7.17
CA PRO A 153 0.19 -3.55 -6.93
C PRO A 153 -0.55 -3.90 -5.65
N SER A 154 -1.26 -5.03 -5.65
CA SER A 154 -2.14 -5.43 -4.54
C SER A 154 -1.37 -5.75 -3.25
N ASN A 155 -1.94 -5.43 -2.13
CA ASN A 155 -1.59 -5.99 -0.82
C ASN A 155 -2.77 -6.85 -0.33
N PRO A 156 -2.65 -8.18 -0.29
CA PRO A 156 -1.44 -8.97 -0.04
C PRO A 156 -0.75 -9.58 -1.26
N THR A 157 -1.37 -9.64 -2.42
CA THR A 157 -0.96 -10.55 -3.49
C THR A 157 0.21 -10.03 -4.35
N GLY A 158 0.52 -8.75 -4.32
CA GLY A 158 1.48 -8.15 -5.26
C GLY A 158 1.01 -8.14 -6.72
N TYR A 159 -0.20 -8.62 -6.97
CA TYR A 159 -0.78 -8.70 -8.31
C TYR A 159 -1.18 -7.31 -8.83
N THR A 160 -1.05 -7.13 -10.12
CA THR A 160 -1.56 -5.97 -10.85
C THR A 160 -2.12 -6.47 -12.17
N PRO A 161 -3.40 -6.21 -12.50
CA PRO A 161 -3.91 -6.49 -13.82
C PRO A 161 -3.14 -5.73 -14.90
N GLU A 162 -3.24 -6.19 -16.15
CA GLU A 162 -2.71 -5.42 -17.26
C GLU A 162 -3.32 -4.00 -17.28
N LEU A 163 -2.51 -3.03 -17.65
CA LEU A 163 -2.94 -1.63 -17.71
C LEU A 163 -4.21 -1.43 -18.56
N LYS A 164 -4.32 -2.20 -19.65
CA LYS A 164 -5.52 -2.20 -20.51
C LYS A 164 -6.78 -2.61 -19.74
N THR A 165 -6.68 -3.64 -18.90
CA THR A 165 -7.81 -4.11 -18.06
C THR A 165 -8.24 -3.04 -17.07
N ILE A 166 -7.27 -2.38 -16.41
CA ILE A 166 -7.57 -1.29 -15.48
C ILE A 166 -8.26 -0.13 -16.21
N LYS A 167 -7.73 0.31 -17.36
CA LYS A 167 -8.32 1.38 -18.17
C LYS A 167 -9.74 1.03 -18.65
N SER A 168 -9.96 -0.21 -19.10
CA SER A 168 -11.29 -0.67 -19.50
C SER A 168 -12.28 -0.67 -18.35
N PHE A 169 -11.84 -1.08 -17.15
CA PHE A 169 -12.65 -1.02 -15.94
C PHE A 169 -13.01 0.42 -15.55
N LEU A 170 -12.05 1.35 -15.63
CA LEU A 170 -12.33 2.76 -15.36
C LEU A 170 -13.29 3.39 -16.38
N ALA A 171 -13.17 3.04 -17.67
CA ALA A 171 -14.14 3.46 -18.68
C ALA A 171 -15.56 2.93 -18.37
N TRP A 172 -15.66 1.64 -18.03
CA TRP A 172 -16.90 1.00 -17.60
C TRP A 172 -17.48 1.69 -16.35
N SER A 173 -16.65 2.02 -15.35
CA SER A 173 -17.11 2.69 -14.12
C SER A 173 -17.68 4.07 -14.40
N LYS A 174 -17.11 4.81 -15.37
CA LYS A 174 -17.61 6.09 -15.83
C LYS A 174 -19.01 5.96 -16.46
N GLU A 175 -19.15 4.99 -17.37
CA GLU A 175 -20.43 4.75 -18.08
C GLU A 175 -21.56 4.29 -17.15
N ASN A 176 -21.22 3.67 -16.02
CA ASN A 176 -22.19 3.13 -15.08
C ASN A 176 -22.29 3.95 -13.77
N ASP A 177 -21.66 5.12 -13.71
CA ASP A 177 -21.66 6.04 -12.56
C ASP A 177 -21.17 5.38 -11.24
N VAL A 178 -20.17 4.50 -11.34
CA VAL A 178 -19.61 3.78 -10.19
C VAL A 178 -18.42 4.56 -9.62
N THR A 179 -18.43 4.79 -8.31
CA THR A 179 -17.30 5.40 -7.59
C THR A 179 -16.15 4.41 -7.44
N VAL A 180 -14.94 4.82 -7.82
CA VAL A 180 -13.73 3.99 -7.72
C VAL A 180 -12.69 4.66 -6.82
N ILE A 181 -12.24 3.95 -5.80
CA ILE A 181 -11.09 4.36 -4.98
C ILE A 181 -9.89 3.53 -5.42
N LEU A 182 -8.88 4.20 -5.98
CA LEU A 182 -7.60 3.62 -6.35
C LEU A 182 -6.58 3.90 -5.26
N ASP A 183 -6.23 2.90 -4.47
CA ASP A 183 -5.17 2.97 -3.46
C ASP A 183 -3.85 2.56 -4.10
N LEU A 184 -3.00 3.53 -4.45
CA LEU A 184 -1.80 3.40 -5.26
C LEU A 184 -0.49 3.68 -4.49
N PRO A 185 -0.28 3.16 -3.25
CA PRO A 185 0.91 3.47 -2.47
C PRO A 185 2.19 2.87 -3.08
N TYR A 186 2.05 1.84 -3.91
CA TYR A 186 3.15 1.13 -4.55
C TYR A 186 3.29 1.44 -6.04
N TYR A 187 2.23 1.92 -6.70
CA TYR A 187 2.13 2.05 -8.15
C TYR A 187 3.31 2.82 -8.75
N TYR A 188 3.58 4.00 -8.21
CA TYR A 188 4.65 4.87 -8.69
C TYR A 188 6.07 4.42 -8.32
N LEU A 189 6.22 3.33 -7.57
CA LEU A 189 7.51 2.66 -7.40
C LEU A 189 7.81 1.77 -8.62
N PHE A 190 6.82 1.04 -9.14
CA PHE A 190 6.98 0.01 -10.16
C PHE A 190 6.64 0.47 -11.58
N ASN A 191 5.81 1.49 -11.74
CA ASN A 191 5.31 1.92 -13.04
C ASN A 191 5.84 3.29 -13.41
N ASN A 192 5.96 3.52 -14.71
CA ASN A 192 6.26 4.84 -15.22
C ASN A 192 5.02 5.74 -15.05
N THR A 193 5.21 6.95 -14.54
CA THR A 193 4.14 7.94 -14.41
C THR A 193 3.51 8.33 -15.76
N ASN A 194 4.22 8.09 -16.86
CA ASN A 194 3.78 8.36 -18.24
C ASN A 194 3.14 7.15 -18.94
N ASP A 195 2.64 6.16 -18.20
CA ASP A 195 1.97 4.98 -18.78
C ASP A 195 0.53 5.29 -19.27
N GLY A 196 0.04 6.49 -18.99
CA GLY A 196 -1.28 6.98 -19.40
C GLY A 196 -2.43 6.41 -18.56
N LEU A 197 -2.17 5.86 -17.36
CA LEU A 197 -3.26 5.46 -16.46
C LEU A 197 -4.10 6.66 -16.03
N THR A 198 -3.46 7.77 -15.72
CA THR A 198 -4.10 9.01 -15.25
C THR A 198 -5.04 9.64 -16.29
N ASP A 199 -4.81 9.39 -17.58
CA ASP A 199 -5.72 9.83 -18.66
C ASP A 199 -7.11 9.18 -18.55
N SER A 200 -7.20 8.04 -17.90
CA SER A 200 -8.46 7.31 -17.67
C SER A 200 -9.19 7.75 -16.39
N PHE A 201 -8.63 8.66 -15.60
CA PHE A 201 -9.29 9.14 -14.39
C PHE A 201 -10.40 10.13 -14.73
N HIS A 202 -11.55 9.99 -14.11
CA HIS A 202 -12.74 10.81 -14.25
C HIS A 202 -13.27 11.23 -12.88
N ASP A 203 -14.36 11.98 -12.80
CA ASP A 203 -14.86 12.62 -11.58
C ASP A 203 -15.20 11.62 -10.46
N ASN A 204 -15.57 10.37 -10.81
CA ASN A 204 -15.88 9.32 -9.85
C ASN A 204 -14.64 8.50 -9.44
N VAL A 205 -13.43 8.88 -9.88
CA VAL A 205 -12.17 8.24 -9.46
C VAL A 205 -11.50 9.07 -8.38
N ILE A 206 -11.19 8.41 -7.27
CA ILE A 206 -10.46 8.98 -6.15
C ILE A 206 -9.15 8.21 -6.01
N VAL A 207 -8.03 8.90 -6.17
CA VAL A 207 -6.70 8.31 -6.02
C VAL A 207 -6.20 8.54 -4.60
N LEU A 208 -5.72 7.48 -3.96
CA LEU A 208 -5.01 7.55 -2.69
C LEU A 208 -3.57 7.11 -2.90
N SER A 209 -2.61 7.77 -2.27
CA SER A 209 -1.21 7.33 -2.32
C SER A 209 -0.44 7.80 -1.08
N SER A 210 0.83 7.36 -0.97
CA SER A 210 1.66 7.66 0.18
C SER A 210 3.14 7.60 -0.16
N PHE A 211 3.92 8.52 0.37
CA PHE A 211 5.38 8.52 0.30
C PHE A 211 6.03 7.47 1.21
N SER A 212 5.24 6.77 2.02
CA SER A 212 5.71 5.68 2.89
C SER A 212 6.37 4.54 2.13
N LYS A 213 5.98 4.31 0.85
CA LYS A 213 6.43 3.18 0.03
C LYS A 213 7.18 3.66 -1.21
N SER A 214 6.65 4.64 -1.91
CA SER A 214 7.22 5.14 -3.16
C SER A 214 8.63 5.72 -3.00
N VAL A 215 8.96 6.23 -1.80
CA VAL A 215 10.29 6.76 -1.43
C VAL A 215 10.77 6.29 -0.04
N GLY A 216 10.17 5.23 0.53
CA GLY A 216 10.63 4.63 1.78
C GLY A 216 10.43 5.44 3.06
N LEU A 217 9.76 6.59 3.01
CA LEU A 217 9.64 7.53 4.13
C LEU A 217 8.40 7.28 4.98
N SER A 218 8.21 6.05 5.46
CA SER A 218 7.02 5.69 6.25
C SER A 218 6.91 6.46 7.57
N GLY A 219 8.01 6.80 8.20
CA GLY A 219 8.08 7.56 9.44
C GLY A 219 7.68 9.04 9.29
N TYR A 220 7.75 9.60 8.09
CA TYR A 220 7.39 11.01 7.81
C TYR A 220 5.89 11.27 7.83
N ARG A 221 5.06 10.22 7.72
CA ARG A 221 3.60 10.32 7.80
C ARG A 221 3.01 11.28 6.77
N VAL A 222 3.41 11.19 5.50
CA VAL A 222 2.86 11.99 4.40
C VAL A 222 2.28 11.08 3.34
N GLY A 223 1.04 11.38 2.96
CA GLY A 223 0.32 10.81 1.83
C GLY A 223 -0.49 11.88 1.14
N TYR A 224 -1.26 11.47 0.16
CA TYR A 224 -2.18 12.38 -0.53
C TYR A 224 -3.39 11.63 -1.07
N LEU A 225 -4.44 12.39 -1.33
CA LEU A 225 -5.54 11.99 -2.17
C LEU A 225 -5.66 12.97 -3.35
N ALA A 226 -6.20 12.49 -4.47
CA ALA A 226 -6.46 13.30 -5.64
C ALA A 226 -7.81 12.93 -6.27
N THR A 227 -8.54 13.93 -6.79
CA THR A 227 -9.81 13.76 -7.49
C THR A 227 -10.02 14.88 -8.51
N LYS A 228 -10.79 14.63 -9.58
CA LYS A 228 -11.27 15.64 -10.50
C LYS A 228 -12.57 16.29 -10.05
N ASN A 229 -13.30 15.66 -9.12
CA ASN A 229 -14.58 16.13 -8.61
C ASN A 229 -14.38 17.31 -7.65
N GLU A 230 -14.77 18.50 -8.06
CA GLU A 230 -14.61 19.73 -7.29
C GLU A 230 -15.47 19.76 -6.03
N GLU A 231 -16.72 19.28 -6.09
CA GLU A 231 -17.62 19.24 -4.93
C GLU A 231 -17.09 18.30 -3.85
N LEU A 232 -16.62 17.11 -4.26
CA LEU A 232 -15.97 16.17 -3.36
C LEU A 232 -14.71 16.78 -2.73
N TYR A 233 -13.86 17.45 -3.54
CA TYR A 233 -12.67 18.12 -3.03
C TYR A 233 -12.98 19.15 -1.94
N GLN A 234 -13.98 20.03 -2.17
CA GLN A 234 -14.36 21.02 -1.17
C GLN A 234 -14.87 20.36 0.13
N THR A 235 -15.66 19.30 0.00
CA THR A 235 -16.13 18.51 1.14
C THR A 235 -14.96 17.88 1.90
N LEU A 236 -14.02 17.26 1.21
CA LEU A 236 -12.84 16.63 1.81
C LEU A 236 -11.94 17.68 2.50
N LYS A 237 -11.74 18.85 1.89
CA LYS A 237 -10.94 19.95 2.45
C LYS A 237 -11.54 20.47 3.77
N ILE A 238 -12.86 20.66 3.82
CA ILE A 238 -13.56 21.07 5.04
C ILE A 238 -13.43 20.00 6.13
N ARG A 239 -13.62 18.72 5.77
CA ARG A 239 -13.49 17.62 6.74
C ARG A 239 -12.06 17.44 7.24
N ALA A 240 -11.05 17.64 6.40
CA ALA A 240 -9.64 17.63 6.77
C ALA A 240 -9.33 18.70 7.81
N LEU A 241 -9.88 19.93 7.66
CA LEU A 241 -9.76 21.00 8.65
C LEU A 241 -10.19 20.54 10.05
N TYR A 242 -11.33 19.85 10.15
CA TYR A 242 -11.86 19.42 11.46
C TYR A 242 -11.26 18.09 11.97
N LYS A 243 -10.56 17.34 11.13
CA LYS A 243 -9.88 16.11 11.55
C LYS A 243 -8.46 16.35 12.07
N TRP A 244 -7.68 17.18 11.39
CA TRP A 244 -6.27 17.42 11.74
C TRP A 244 -5.78 18.86 11.48
N ASN A 245 -6.64 19.78 11.08
CA ASN A 245 -6.34 21.16 10.70
C ASN A 245 -5.40 21.23 9.48
N SER A 246 -4.11 20.89 9.64
CA SER A 246 -3.15 20.78 8.56
C SER A 246 -2.17 19.64 8.82
N THR A 247 -1.61 19.05 7.76
CA THR A 247 -0.52 18.07 7.87
C THR A 247 0.77 18.78 8.25
N SER A 248 1.64 18.13 9.05
CA SER A 248 2.92 18.68 9.48
C SER A 248 3.74 19.22 8.29
N VAL A 249 4.18 20.48 8.37
CA VAL A 249 4.84 21.18 7.26
C VAL A 249 6.23 20.65 7.01
N LEU A 250 7.01 20.35 8.04
CA LEU A 250 8.41 19.93 7.91
C LEU A 250 8.57 18.65 7.05
N PRO A 251 7.83 17.55 7.28
CA PRO A 251 7.90 16.40 6.39
C PRO A 251 7.46 16.70 4.96
N GLN A 252 6.46 17.56 4.77
CA GLN A 252 6.01 17.96 3.44
C GLN A 252 7.11 18.75 2.71
N TYR A 253 7.79 19.65 3.38
CA TYR A 253 8.92 20.40 2.83
C TYR A 253 10.05 19.46 2.39
N ILE A 254 10.47 18.53 3.25
CA ILE A 254 11.53 17.57 2.94
C ILE A 254 11.16 16.73 1.70
N ILE A 255 9.93 16.24 1.64
CA ILE A 255 9.46 15.44 0.49
C ILE A 255 9.40 16.29 -0.77
N SER A 256 8.99 17.56 -0.70
CA SER A 256 8.99 18.43 -1.88
C SER A 256 10.40 18.62 -2.46
N LYS A 257 11.41 18.79 -1.60
CA LYS A 257 12.82 18.88 -2.03
C LYS A 257 13.38 17.56 -2.55
N LEU A 258 12.97 16.44 -1.94
CA LEU A 258 13.32 15.11 -2.42
C LEU A 258 12.79 14.86 -3.85
N LEU A 259 11.57 15.25 -4.14
CA LEU A 259 10.95 15.09 -5.46
C LEU A 259 11.63 15.94 -6.55
N ASP A 260 12.43 16.95 -6.20
CA ASP A 260 13.30 17.66 -7.13
C ASP A 260 14.58 16.88 -7.43
N ASN A 261 14.97 15.93 -6.59
CA ASN A 261 16.19 15.15 -6.74
C ASN A 261 15.91 13.79 -7.41
N ASN A 262 15.69 13.84 -8.71
CA ASN A 262 15.38 12.66 -9.52
C ASN A 262 16.45 11.55 -9.41
N LYS A 263 17.72 11.90 -9.18
CA LYS A 263 18.81 10.92 -9.05
C LYS A 263 18.63 10.06 -7.80
N ILE A 264 18.49 10.68 -6.63
CA ILE A 264 18.35 9.96 -5.36
C ILE A 264 17.08 9.09 -5.35
N VAL A 265 15.95 9.64 -5.83
CA VAL A 265 14.69 8.89 -5.94
C VAL A 265 14.84 7.72 -6.91
N LYS A 266 15.52 7.91 -8.04
CA LYS A 266 15.76 6.86 -9.03
C LYS A 266 16.64 5.74 -8.46
N GLU A 267 17.76 6.07 -7.82
CA GLU A 267 18.68 5.10 -7.21
C GLU A 267 17.94 4.24 -6.16
N TYR A 268 17.16 4.87 -5.29
CA TYR A 268 16.30 4.15 -4.32
C TYR A 268 15.31 3.19 -5.01
N LYS A 269 14.63 3.64 -6.06
CA LYS A 269 13.67 2.83 -6.81
C LYS A 269 14.34 1.66 -7.50
N ASP A 270 15.43 1.92 -8.23
CA ASP A 270 16.15 0.90 -9.01
C ASP A 270 16.65 -0.23 -8.11
N GLU A 271 17.32 0.10 -6.99
CA GLU A 271 17.80 -0.89 -6.03
C GLU A 271 16.64 -1.69 -5.40
N THR A 272 15.55 -1.00 -5.03
CA THR A 272 14.37 -1.64 -4.45
C THR A 272 13.72 -2.61 -5.44
N ILE A 273 13.50 -2.19 -6.70
CA ILE A 273 12.88 -3.00 -7.75
C ILE A 273 13.76 -4.20 -8.10
N GLU A 274 15.09 -4.00 -8.19
CA GLU A 274 16.03 -5.08 -8.49
C GLU A 274 15.95 -6.21 -7.47
N ASN A 275 15.98 -5.87 -6.17
CA ASN A 275 15.89 -6.86 -5.10
C ASN A 275 14.53 -7.58 -5.09
N ILE A 276 13.43 -6.84 -5.24
CA ILE A 276 12.08 -7.40 -5.34
C ILE A 276 12.00 -8.39 -6.52
N THR A 277 12.54 -8.00 -7.68
CA THR A 277 12.54 -8.84 -8.88
C THR A 277 13.34 -10.12 -8.67
N LYS A 278 14.53 -10.04 -8.06
CA LYS A 278 15.34 -11.21 -7.71
C LYS A 278 14.62 -12.14 -6.74
N ASN A 279 13.94 -11.59 -5.72
CA ASN A 279 13.20 -12.37 -4.74
C ASN A 279 11.97 -13.07 -5.37
N ILE A 280 11.24 -12.39 -6.24
CA ILE A 280 10.12 -13.01 -6.98
C ILE A 280 10.64 -14.10 -7.94
N ASN A 281 11.76 -13.87 -8.65
CA ASN A 281 12.40 -14.89 -9.50
C ASN A 281 12.75 -16.14 -8.70
N TYR A 282 13.37 -15.95 -7.53
CA TYR A 282 13.69 -17.05 -6.64
C TYR A 282 12.46 -17.88 -6.25
N LEU A 283 11.34 -17.23 -5.93
CA LEU A 283 10.10 -17.93 -5.61
C LEU A 283 9.54 -18.73 -6.80
N VAL A 284 9.65 -18.18 -8.01
CA VAL A 284 9.24 -18.86 -9.26
C VAL A 284 10.13 -20.08 -9.52
N GLU A 285 11.46 -19.93 -9.42
CA GLU A 285 12.43 -21.00 -9.66
C GLU A 285 12.26 -22.20 -8.71
N HIS A 286 11.72 -21.96 -7.52
CA HIS A 286 11.50 -23.01 -6.52
C HIS A 286 10.04 -23.46 -6.38
N ASP A 287 9.16 -23.03 -7.28
CA ASP A 287 7.73 -23.39 -7.30
C ASP A 287 7.00 -23.08 -5.98
N LEU A 288 7.31 -21.91 -5.40
CA LEU A 288 6.77 -21.49 -4.09
C LEU A 288 5.58 -20.54 -4.20
N LEU A 289 5.28 -20.02 -5.40
CA LEU A 289 4.20 -19.04 -5.57
C LEU A 289 2.82 -19.67 -5.39
N PHE A 290 1.88 -18.84 -5.04
CA PHE A 290 0.48 -19.19 -4.83
C PHE A 290 -0.20 -19.69 -6.11
N ASP A 291 -0.87 -20.84 -6.04
CA ASP A 291 -1.45 -21.52 -7.21
C ASP A 291 -2.59 -20.77 -7.90
N GLU A 292 -3.29 -19.87 -7.18
CA GLU A 292 -4.40 -19.11 -7.75
C GLU A 292 -3.95 -17.88 -8.56
N TYR A 293 -2.64 -17.61 -8.68
CA TYR A 293 -2.17 -16.51 -9.51
C TYR A 293 -2.50 -16.74 -10.99
N THR A 294 -3.15 -15.73 -11.60
CA THR A 294 -3.38 -15.67 -13.05
C THR A 294 -2.24 -14.97 -13.80
N GLY A 295 -1.30 -14.39 -13.06
CA GLY A 295 -0.13 -13.68 -13.55
C GLY A 295 0.90 -13.53 -12.44
N ARG A 296 2.11 -13.12 -12.81
CA ARG A 296 3.22 -12.97 -11.87
C ARG A 296 2.99 -11.75 -10.95
N PRO A 297 3.23 -11.85 -9.62
CA PRO A 297 3.27 -10.68 -8.77
C PRO A 297 4.40 -9.74 -9.18
N VAL A 298 4.17 -8.43 -9.10
CA VAL A 298 5.13 -7.39 -9.48
C VAL A 298 5.39 -6.39 -8.36
N GLY A 299 4.57 -6.44 -7.29
CA GLY A 299 4.64 -5.54 -6.15
C GLY A 299 5.59 -6.01 -5.03
N PRO A 300 5.57 -5.31 -3.89
CA PRO A 300 6.47 -5.60 -2.76
C PRO A 300 6.03 -6.83 -1.94
N PHE A 301 4.96 -7.48 -2.33
CA PHE A 301 4.43 -8.67 -1.67
C PHE A 301 4.28 -9.82 -2.65
N ALA A 302 4.35 -11.03 -2.09
CA ALA A 302 3.91 -12.23 -2.77
C ALA A 302 3.17 -13.13 -1.78
N VAL A 303 2.23 -13.92 -2.29
CA VAL A 303 1.63 -15.04 -1.58
C VAL A 303 2.36 -16.29 -2.00
N ILE A 304 2.70 -17.14 -1.03
CA ILE A 304 3.39 -18.42 -1.24
C ILE A 304 2.61 -19.57 -0.62
N ASN A 305 2.78 -20.78 -1.16
CA ASN A 305 2.15 -22.02 -0.72
C ASN A 305 2.84 -22.64 0.52
N LEU A 306 3.32 -21.78 1.40
CA LEU A 306 3.92 -22.17 2.68
C LEU A 306 3.19 -21.49 3.84
N GLY A 307 2.77 -22.27 4.83
CA GLY A 307 2.04 -21.78 6.00
C GLY A 307 2.92 -21.00 6.98
N TYR A 308 2.31 -20.12 7.75
CA TYR A 308 2.96 -19.28 8.74
C TYR A 308 3.78 -20.09 9.77
N GLU A 309 3.18 -21.12 10.37
CA GLU A 309 3.82 -21.95 11.40
C GLU A 309 5.04 -22.73 10.85
N TYR A 310 4.95 -23.16 9.59
CA TYR A 310 6.06 -23.82 8.91
C TYR A 310 7.23 -22.85 8.70
N LEU A 311 6.96 -21.66 8.13
CA LEU A 311 7.98 -20.63 7.91
C LEU A 311 8.62 -20.15 9.21
N LEU A 312 7.84 -20.05 10.28
CA LEU A 312 8.33 -19.59 11.58
C LEU A 312 9.39 -20.54 12.19
N LYS A 313 9.28 -21.87 11.94
CA LYS A 313 10.30 -22.86 12.32
C LYS A 313 11.66 -22.59 11.69
N TRP A 314 11.66 -22.00 10.49
CA TRP A 314 12.86 -21.59 9.75
C TRP A 314 13.26 -20.14 10.02
N ARG A 315 12.69 -19.53 11.04
CA ARG A 315 12.91 -18.13 11.42
C ARG A 315 12.55 -17.14 10.32
N ILE A 316 11.54 -17.49 9.50
CA ILE A 316 10.94 -16.62 8.49
C ILE A 316 9.57 -16.24 8.99
N SER A 317 9.36 -14.95 9.30
CA SER A 317 8.04 -14.48 9.70
C SER A 317 7.23 -14.01 8.50
N SER A 318 5.98 -14.43 8.43
CA SER A 318 5.04 -14.13 7.36
C SER A 318 3.69 -13.71 7.93
N VAL A 319 2.67 -13.57 7.11
CA VAL A 319 1.29 -13.34 7.56
C VAL A 319 0.38 -14.39 6.91
N PRO A 320 -0.39 -15.18 7.69
CA PRO A 320 -1.35 -16.13 7.12
C PRO A 320 -2.28 -15.44 6.11
N LEU A 321 -2.47 -16.05 4.93
CA LEU A 321 -3.27 -15.45 3.85
C LEU A 321 -4.71 -15.16 4.29
N ASN A 322 -5.31 -16.03 5.09
CA ASN A 322 -6.65 -15.85 5.65
C ASN A 322 -6.84 -14.60 6.53
N ASN A 323 -5.75 -13.92 6.93
CA ASN A 323 -5.82 -12.62 7.62
C ASN A 323 -6.15 -11.45 6.68
N PHE A 324 -6.09 -11.68 5.37
CA PHE A 324 -6.39 -10.71 4.31
C PHE A 324 -7.74 -10.96 3.64
N ALA A 325 -8.56 -11.89 4.14
CA ALA A 325 -9.86 -12.22 3.60
C ALA A 325 -10.96 -12.06 4.65
N ILE A 326 -12.16 -11.65 4.20
CA ILE A 326 -13.38 -11.67 5.04
C ILE A 326 -13.86 -13.11 5.18
N ILE A 327 -13.92 -13.83 4.05
CA ILE A 327 -14.32 -15.23 3.99
C ILE A 327 -13.07 -16.10 3.98
N LYS A 328 -12.81 -16.78 5.08
CA LYS A 328 -11.67 -17.66 5.22
C LYS A 328 -11.94 -19.01 4.55
N LYS A 329 -10.97 -19.52 3.82
CA LYS A 329 -11.03 -20.84 3.17
C LYS A 329 -9.93 -21.74 3.69
N ARG A 330 -10.24 -23.01 3.98
CA ARG A 330 -9.25 -24.01 4.47
C ARG A 330 -8.09 -24.22 3.50
N ILE A 331 -8.33 -24.12 2.20
CA ILE A 331 -7.28 -24.24 1.18
C ILE A 331 -6.18 -23.17 1.35
N HIS A 332 -6.50 -22.05 1.96
CA HIS A 332 -5.56 -20.95 2.20
C HIS A 332 -4.84 -21.02 3.56
N ASP A 333 -5.12 -22.05 4.40
CA ASP A 333 -4.48 -22.17 5.72
C ASP A 333 -2.97 -22.44 5.61
N ASN A 334 -2.55 -23.08 4.51
CA ASN A 334 -1.14 -23.34 4.22
C ASN A 334 -0.51 -22.27 3.31
N CYS A 335 -1.14 -21.11 3.15
CA CYS A 335 -0.61 -20.02 2.35
C CYS A 335 -0.28 -18.82 3.22
N SER A 336 0.78 -18.12 2.88
CA SER A 336 1.20 -16.91 3.58
C SER A 336 1.55 -15.78 2.64
N ARG A 337 1.22 -14.55 3.04
CA ARG A 337 1.79 -13.36 2.44
C ARG A 337 3.17 -13.09 3.04
N ILE A 338 4.14 -12.86 2.19
CA ILE A 338 5.48 -12.39 2.54
C ILE A 338 5.77 -11.04 1.89
N SER A 339 6.61 -10.23 2.52
CA SER A 339 7.27 -9.09 1.86
C SER A 339 8.46 -9.60 1.07
N VAL A 340 8.51 -9.24 -0.21
CA VAL A 340 9.68 -9.50 -1.07
C VAL A 340 10.56 -8.25 -1.21
N ALA A 341 10.24 -7.17 -0.51
CA ALA A 341 10.99 -5.92 -0.48
C ALA A 341 12.07 -5.93 0.61
N VAL A 342 12.97 -6.88 0.52
CA VAL A 342 14.16 -7.06 1.40
C VAL A 342 15.37 -7.40 0.54
N LYS A 343 16.59 -7.23 1.07
CA LYS A 343 17.82 -7.56 0.36
C LYS A 343 17.83 -9.02 -0.09
N HIS A 344 18.15 -9.24 -1.35
CA HIS A 344 18.11 -10.57 -1.98
C HIS A 344 19.03 -11.58 -1.29
N GLU A 345 20.22 -11.18 -0.91
CA GLU A 345 21.21 -12.04 -0.27
C GLU A 345 20.63 -12.61 1.03
N LEU A 346 20.00 -11.77 1.86
CA LEU A 346 19.37 -12.18 3.12
C LEU A 346 18.14 -13.07 2.86
N PHE A 347 17.32 -12.72 1.89
CA PHE A 347 16.16 -13.52 1.49
C PHE A 347 16.58 -14.91 1.07
N LYS A 348 17.56 -15.00 0.16
CA LYS A 348 18.10 -16.25 -0.37
C LYS A 348 18.70 -17.12 0.74
N GLU A 349 19.50 -16.55 1.63
CA GLU A 349 20.12 -17.27 2.74
C GLU A 349 19.10 -18.04 3.58
N TYR A 350 18.01 -17.40 4.00
CA TYR A 350 16.98 -18.03 4.82
C TYR A 350 16.18 -19.09 4.08
N PHE A 351 15.84 -18.83 2.82
CA PHE A 351 15.08 -19.80 2.00
C PHE A 351 15.94 -20.98 1.57
N ASP A 352 17.20 -20.79 1.18
CA ASP A 352 18.14 -21.89 0.90
C ASP A 352 18.32 -22.81 2.11
N ASN A 353 18.45 -22.22 3.30
CA ASN A 353 18.55 -23.00 4.54
C ASN A 353 17.29 -23.82 4.77
N MET A 354 16.10 -23.28 4.56
CA MET A 354 14.83 -24.00 4.65
C MET A 354 14.79 -25.17 3.64
N LEU A 355 15.02 -24.90 2.36
CA LEU A 355 14.88 -25.87 1.27
C LEU A 355 15.93 -26.98 1.31
N SER A 356 17.16 -26.68 1.77
CA SER A 356 18.24 -27.68 1.87
C SER A 356 17.97 -28.71 2.97
N ASN A 357 17.37 -28.31 4.06
CA ASN A 357 17.07 -29.20 5.18
C ASN A 357 15.81 -30.05 4.93
N GLU A 358 14.87 -29.62 4.10
CA GLU A 358 13.74 -30.47 3.66
C GLU A 358 14.23 -31.72 2.91
N LYS A 359 15.21 -31.57 2.01
CA LYS A 359 15.79 -32.69 1.24
C LYS A 359 16.47 -33.72 2.15
N THR A 360 16.85 -33.34 3.36
CA THR A 360 17.52 -34.24 4.35
C THR A 360 16.50 -35.00 5.20
N THR A 361 15.29 -34.51 5.37
CA THR A 361 14.22 -35.09 6.22
C THR A 361 13.38 -36.12 5.44
N ILE A 362 13.46 -36.17 4.10
CA ILE A 362 12.74 -37.11 3.23
C ILE A 362 13.60 -38.36 2.88
N LYS A 363 14.84 -38.46 3.37
CA LYS A 363 15.67 -39.65 3.28
C LYS A 363 15.63 -40.42 4.60
#